data_582f1c4facaf386fd7ea252a1110bfac
#
_entry.id   582f1c4facaf386fd7ea252a1110bfac
#
_cell.length_a   1.000
_cell.length_b   1.000
_cell.length_c   1.000
_cell.angle_alpha   90.00
_cell.angle_beta   90.00
_cell.angle_gamma   90.00
#
_symmetry.space_group_name_H-M   'P 1'
#
loop_
_entity.id
_entity.type
_entity.pdbx_description
1 polymer ?
#
loop_
_entity_poly.entity_id
_entity_poly.type
_entity_poly.pdbx_seq_one_letter_code
_entity_poly.pdbx_strand_id
1 'polypeptide(L)'
;MEPKKIAEELVALVDLTEPQFRSLTDQETGQAAGGKWSKKQILGHLIDSAANNHQRFIRLQLTAELNLPGYEQEGWVRANAYSTRPWSDLVTLWSAYNRHLSHVIAHIDPEHLDNAWITQSGSHDLGFLVSDYLVHLKHHVEQIFG
;
A
#
# COMPACT_ATOMS: atom_id res chain seq x y z
N MET A 1 1.50 -13.86 -11.38
CA MET A 1 0.05 -13.95 -11.08
C MET A 1 -0.68 -12.91 -11.92
N GLU A 2 -1.84 -13.26 -12.43
CA GLU A 2 -2.62 -12.33 -13.25
C GLU A 2 -3.18 -11.17 -12.39
N PRO A 3 -3.23 -9.95 -12.95
CA PRO A 3 -3.74 -8.79 -12.21
C PRO A 3 -5.13 -8.99 -11.61
N LYS A 4 -6.05 -9.60 -12.33
CA LYS A 4 -7.41 -9.85 -11.80
C LYS A 4 -7.38 -10.70 -10.54
N LYS A 5 -6.49 -11.70 -10.48
CA LYS A 5 -6.34 -12.55 -9.31
C LYS A 5 -5.76 -11.77 -8.14
N ILE A 6 -4.77 -10.92 -8.40
CA ILE A 6 -4.18 -10.06 -7.38
C ILE A 6 -5.25 -9.11 -6.82
N ALA A 7 -6.07 -8.55 -7.70
CA ALA A 7 -7.17 -7.67 -7.29
C ALA A 7 -8.17 -8.39 -6.37
N GLU A 8 -8.53 -9.62 -6.70
CA GLU A 8 -9.42 -10.44 -5.88
C GLU A 8 -8.81 -10.73 -4.50
N GLU A 9 -7.53 -11.09 -4.47
CA GLU A 9 -6.83 -11.34 -3.20
C GLU A 9 -6.70 -10.08 -2.36
N LEU A 10 -6.50 -8.93 -3.00
CA LEU A 10 -6.42 -7.65 -2.29
C LEU A 10 -7.75 -7.30 -1.61
N VAL A 11 -8.87 -7.45 -2.33
CA VAL A 11 -10.21 -7.23 -1.75
C VAL A 11 -10.46 -8.21 -0.61
N ALA A 12 -10.12 -9.48 -0.80
CA ALA A 12 -10.29 -10.49 0.24
C ALA A 12 -9.48 -10.15 1.49
N LEU A 13 -8.26 -9.65 1.31
CA LEU A 13 -7.43 -9.22 2.44
C LEU A 13 -8.07 -8.04 3.19
N VAL A 14 -8.57 -7.04 2.46
CA VAL A 14 -9.24 -5.90 3.08
C VAL A 14 -10.50 -6.34 3.82
N ASP A 15 -11.32 -7.20 3.21
CA ASP A 15 -12.54 -7.70 3.82
C ASP A 15 -12.27 -8.45 5.12
N LEU A 16 -11.20 -9.25 5.15
CA LEU A 16 -10.79 -9.99 6.34
C LEU A 16 -10.22 -9.07 7.41
N THR A 17 -9.40 -8.12 7.00
CA THR A 17 -8.57 -7.32 7.91
C THR A 17 -9.30 -6.13 8.50
N GLU A 18 -10.17 -5.47 7.74
CA GLU A 18 -10.83 -4.26 8.18
C GLU A 18 -11.60 -4.43 9.51
N PRO A 19 -12.43 -5.47 9.70
CA PRO A 19 -13.09 -5.67 10.99
C PRO A 19 -12.11 -5.88 12.15
N GLN A 20 -11.00 -6.56 11.89
CA GLN A 20 -9.96 -6.79 12.88
C GLN A 20 -9.26 -5.50 13.28
N PHE A 21 -8.95 -4.64 12.31
CA PHE A 21 -8.38 -3.32 12.58
C PHE A 21 -9.34 -2.47 13.40
N ARG A 22 -10.64 -2.49 13.05
CA ARG A 22 -11.63 -1.68 13.75
C ARG A 22 -11.86 -2.11 15.20
N SER A 23 -11.48 -3.34 15.55
CA SER A 23 -11.55 -3.81 16.93
C SER A 23 -10.43 -3.27 17.81
N LEU A 24 -9.37 -2.71 17.22
CA LEU A 24 -8.26 -2.13 17.97
C LEU A 24 -8.62 -0.72 18.44
N THR A 25 -8.14 -0.36 19.65
CA THR A 25 -8.45 0.95 20.23
C THR A 25 -7.48 2.02 19.73
N ASP A 26 -7.90 3.27 19.79
CA ASP A 26 -7.06 4.40 19.47
C ASP A 26 -5.83 4.47 20.39
N GLN A 27 -6.03 4.13 21.66
CA GLN A 27 -4.96 4.15 22.64
C GLN A 27 -3.87 3.13 22.32
N GLU A 28 -4.25 1.86 22.10
CA GLU A 28 -3.25 0.82 21.84
C GLU A 28 -2.54 1.01 20.49
N THR A 29 -3.22 1.54 19.48
CA THR A 29 -2.63 1.75 18.16
C THR A 29 -1.71 2.95 18.10
N GLY A 30 -1.85 3.89 19.04
CA GLY A 30 -1.00 5.07 19.14
C GLY A 30 0.28 4.85 19.94
N GLN A 31 0.43 3.72 20.62
CA GLN A 31 1.60 3.46 21.44
C GLN A 31 2.78 2.99 20.59
N ALA A 32 3.93 3.65 20.77
CA ALA A 32 5.18 3.25 20.16
C ALA A 32 6.01 2.48 21.18
N ALA A 33 6.66 1.41 20.75
CA ALA A 33 7.50 0.58 21.60
C ALA A 33 8.97 0.76 21.22
N GLY A 34 9.74 1.41 22.09
CA GLY A 34 11.21 1.43 22.00
C GLY A 34 11.78 1.93 20.68
N GLY A 35 11.30 3.06 20.17
CA GLY A 35 11.79 3.66 18.93
C GLY A 35 11.25 3.04 17.65
N LYS A 36 10.38 2.04 17.76
CA LYS A 36 9.71 1.44 16.61
C LYS A 36 8.40 2.20 16.30
N TRP A 37 7.91 2.03 15.08
CA TRP A 37 6.64 2.59 14.68
C TRP A 37 5.49 2.04 15.54
N SER A 38 4.56 2.92 15.89
CA SER A 38 3.26 2.51 16.43
C SER A 38 2.43 1.85 15.33
N LYS A 39 1.33 1.19 15.71
CA LYS A 39 0.41 0.62 14.72
C LYS A 39 -0.19 1.69 13.80
N LYS A 40 -0.46 2.88 14.33
CA LYS A 40 -0.89 4.03 13.50
C LYS A 40 0.15 4.39 12.43
N GLN A 41 1.42 4.37 12.79
CA GLN A 41 2.49 4.67 11.85
C GLN A 41 2.68 3.55 10.83
N ILE A 42 2.54 2.30 11.22
CA ILE A 42 2.60 1.16 10.29
C ILE A 42 1.46 1.25 9.28
N LEU A 43 0.23 1.48 9.76
CA LEU A 43 -0.91 1.63 8.86
C LEU A 43 -0.75 2.86 7.96
N GLY A 44 -0.22 3.95 8.50
CA GLY A 44 0.11 5.13 7.72
C GLY A 44 1.12 4.83 6.63
N HIS A 45 2.15 4.04 6.96
CA HIS A 45 3.11 3.59 5.95
C HIS A 45 2.44 2.79 4.84
N LEU A 46 1.45 1.97 5.17
CA LEU A 46 0.67 1.24 4.16
C LEU A 46 -0.18 2.18 3.29
N ILE A 47 -0.70 3.25 3.87
CA ILE A 47 -1.41 4.28 3.11
C ILE A 47 -0.44 5.00 2.15
N ASP A 48 0.76 5.33 2.62
CA ASP A 48 1.80 5.94 1.78
C ASP A 48 2.23 5.01 0.64
N SER A 49 2.34 3.72 0.94
CA SER A 49 2.65 2.70 -0.07
C SER A 49 1.55 2.65 -1.13
N ALA A 50 0.29 2.71 -0.72
CA ALA A 50 -0.83 2.77 -1.66
C ALA A 50 -0.74 4.01 -2.55
N ALA A 51 -0.46 5.17 -1.97
CA ALA A 51 -0.37 6.42 -2.72
C ALA A 51 0.76 6.40 -3.75
N ASN A 52 1.94 5.92 -3.35
CA ASN A 52 3.11 5.88 -4.23
C ASN A 52 2.97 4.80 -5.31
N ASN A 53 2.43 3.65 -4.98
CA ASN A 53 2.19 2.60 -5.96
C ASN A 53 1.03 2.95 -6.90
N HIS A 54 0.03 3.67 -6.42
CA HIS A 54 -1.04 4.18 -7.28
C HIS A 54 -0.47 5.01 -8.42
N GLN A 55 0.47 5.91 -8.13
CA GLN A 55 1.17 6.69 -9.16
C GLN A 55 1.83 5.78 -10.19
N ARG A 56 2.55 4.77 -9.74
CA ARG A 56 3.24 3.83 -10.63
C ARG A 56 2.26 3.02 -11.47
N PHE A 57 1.21 2.50 -10.86
CA PHE A 57 0.22 1.67 -11.56
C PHE A 57 -0.50 2.44 -12.66
N ILE A 58 -0.83 3.71 -12.41
CA ILE A 58 -1.49 4.54 -13.43
C ILE A 58 -0.49 4.98 -14.49
N ARG A 59 0.67 5.53 -14.08
CA ARG A 59 1.64 6.08 -15.03
C ARG A 59 2.22 5.02 -15.97
N LEU A 60 2.42 3.80 -15.47
CA LEU A 60 2.94 2.70 -16.30
C LEU A 60 1.90 2.15 -17.29
N GLN A 61 0.66 2.51 -17.15
CA GLN A 61 -0.33 2.22 -18.18
C GLN A 61 -0.31 3.27 -19.29
N LEU A 62 0.34 4.41 -19.07
CA LEU A 62 0.37 5.54 -19.99
C LEU A 62 1.73 5.72 -20.67
N THR A 63 2.78 5.05 -20.21
CA THR A 63 4.13 5.15 -20.77
C THR A 63 4.86 3.83 -20.62
N ALA A 64 5.71 3.51 -21.61
CA ALA A 64 6.51 2.29 -21.58
C ALA A 64 7.61 2.32 -20.54
N GLU A 65 8.17 3.49 -20.27
CA GLU A 65 9.22 3.69 -19.28
C GLU A 65 8.86 4.85 -18.36
N LEU A 66 9.00 4.65 -17.06
CA LEU A 66 8.70 5.66 -16.06
C LEU A 66 9.95 5.97 -15.24
N ASN A 67 10.36 7.22 -15.27
CA ASN A 67 11.43 7.75 -14.42
C ASN A 67 10.78 8.58 -13.30
N LEU A 68 10.49 7.93 -12.19
CA LEU A 68 9.89 8.54 -11.02
C LEU A 68 10.76 8.17 -9.82
N PRO A 69 11.16 9.15 -8.99
CA PRO A 69 11.96 8.82 -7.80
C PRO A 69 11.14 7.96 -6.83
N GLY A 70 11.85 7.16 -6.04
CA GLY A 70 11.26 6.51 -4.88
C GLY A 70 10.88 7.52 -3.81
N TYR A 71 10.38 7.06 -2.68
CA TYR A 71 10.01 7.95 -1.59
C TYR A 71 10.69 7.53 -0.29
N GLU A 72 10.96 8.51 0.57
CA GLU A 72 11.56 8.29 1.87
C GLU A 72 10.47 7.92 2.87
N GLN A 73 10.41 6.64 3.25
CA GLN A 73 9.30 6.10 4.01
C GLN A 73 9.11 6.76 5.37
N GLU A 74 10.19 6.96 6.12
CA GLU A 74 10.09 7.57 7.46
C GLU A 74 9.68 9.03 7.38
N GLY A 75 10.20 9.77 6.40
CA GLY A 75 9.85 11.16 6.18
C GLY A 75 8.36 11.30 5.83
N TRP A 76 7.84 10.41 5.01
CA TRP A 76 6.42 10.41 4.66
C TRP A 76 5.52 10.16 5.87
N VAL A 77 5.84 9.15 6.67
CA VAL A 77 5.07 8.84 7.89
C VAL A 77 5.08 10.03 8.84
N ARG A 78 6.23 10.65 9.02
CA ARG A 78 6.36 11.82 9.90
C ARG A 78 5.62 13.04 9.34
N ALA A 79 5.79 13.35 8.06
CA ALA A 79 5.17 14.52 7.44
C ALA A 79 3.65 14.40 7.37
N ASN A 80 3.12 13.19 7.22
CA ASN A 80 1.67 12.94 7.25
C ASN A 80 1.09 13.00 8.66
N ALA A 81 1.93 13.03 9.70
CA ALA A 81 1.50 13.16 11.09
C ALA A 81 0.46 12.11 11.51
N TYR A 82 0.66 10.88 11.09
CA TYR A 82 -0.30 9.79 11.36
C TYR A 82 -0.53 9.56 12.85
N SER A 83 0.46 9.83 13.69
CA SER A 83 0.33 9.67 15.15
C SER A 83 -0.77 10.52 15.74
N THR A 84 -1.13 11.63 15.07
CA THR A 84 -2.15 12.57 15.55
C THR A 84 -3.55 12.29 15.00
N ARG A 85 -3.69 11.28 14.15
CA ARG A 85 -4.98 10.94 13.54
C ARG A 85 -5.70 9.84 14.33
N PRO A 86 -7.04 9.90 14.43
CA PRO A 86 -7.79 8.79 14.98
C PRO A 86 -7.56 7.51 14.19
N TRP A 87 -7.39 6.40 14.89
CA TRP A 87 -7.18 5.09 14.26
C TRP A 87 -8.31 4.73 13.29
N SER A 88 -9.57 5.01 13.66
CA SER A 88 -10.71 4.71 12.79
C SER A 88 -10.65 5.43 11.45
N ASP A 89 -10.14 6.67 11.42
CA ASP A 89 -9.98 7.42 10.18
C ASP A 89 -8.91 6.80 9.29
N LEU A 90 -7.82 6.32 9.91
CA LEU A 90 -6.75 5.65 9.17
C LEU A 90 -7.25 4.34 8.56
N VAL A 91 -8.05 3.57 9.30
CA VAL A 91 -8.64 2.32 8.79
C VAL A 91 -9.56 2.61 7.61
N THR A 92 -10.39 3.65 7.73
CA THR A 92 -11.31 4.05 6.65
C THR A 92 -10.54 4.43 5.37
N LEU A 93 -9.49 5.24 5.51
CA LEU A 93 -8.68 5.66 4.37
C LEU A 93 -7.95 4.46 3.74
N TRP A 94 -7.32 3.64 4.56
CA TRP A 94 -6.61 2.45 4.09
C TRP A 94 -7.53 1.50 3.33
N SER A 95 -8.68 1.21 3.90
CA SER A 95 -9.66 0.30 3.32
C SER A 95 -10.19 0.81 1.98
N ALA A 96 -10.64 2.07 1.95
CA ALA A 96 -11.17 2.67 0.73
C ALA A 96 -10.12 2.76 -0.36
N TYR A 97 -8.88 3.13 0.01
CA TYR A 97 -7.80 3.27 -0.97
C TYR A 97 -7.43 1.92 -1.59
N ASN A 98 -7.31 0.88 -0.77
CA ASN A 98 -6.97 -0.44 -1.29
C ASN A 98 -8.08 -1.06 -2.12
N ARG A 99 -9.35 -0.76 -1.80
CA ARG A 99 -10.47 -1.16 -2.66
C ARG A 99 -10.38 -0.46 -4.02
N HIS A 100 -10.00 0.81 -4.03
CA HIS A 100 -9.79 1.53 -5.28
C HIS A 100 -8.60 0.95 -6.07
N LEU A 101 -7.48 0.64 -5.39
CA LEU A 101 -6.34 0.02 -6.06
C LEU A 101 -6.69 -1.35 -6.64
N SER A 102 -7.50 -2.13 -5.94
CA SER A 102 -8.00 -3.40 -6.47
C SER A 102 -8.74 -3.18 -7.79
N HIS A 103 -9.60 -2.16 -7.84
CA HIS A 103 -10.31 -1.80 -9.07
C HIS A 103 -9.31 -1.40 -10.17
N VAL A 104 -8.33 -0.58 -9.86
CA VAL A 104 -7.30 -0.16 -10.82
C VAL A 104 -6.55 -1.38 -11.35
N ILE A 105 -6.10 -2.26 -10.46
CA ILE A 105 -5.34 -3.46 -10.84
C ILE A 105 -6.16 -4.37 -11.74
N ALA A 106 -7.44 -4.57 -11.42
CA ALA A 106 -8.33 -5.44 -12.21
C ALA A 106 -8.52 -4.94 -13.64
N HIS A 107 -8.33 -3.65 -13.89
CA HIS A 107 -8.54 -3.03 -15.19
C HIS A 107 -7.25 -2.77 -15.97
N ILE A 108 -6.10 -3.26 -15.49
CA ILE A 108 -4.84 -3.14 -16.22
C ILE A 108 -4.91 -3.98 -17.50
N ASP A 109 -4.66 -3.34 -18.64
CA ASP A 109 -4.54 -4.06 -19.90
C ASP A 109 -3.24 -4.89 -19.86
N PRO A 110 -3.29 -6.21 -20.14
CA PRO A 110 -2.10 -7.05 -20.15
C PRO A 110 -0.96 -6.53 -21.04
N GLU A 111 -1.28 -5.75 -22.07
CA GLU A 111 -0.26 -5.15 -22.94
C GLU A 111 0.68 -4.20 -22.19
N HIS A 112 0.25 -3.66 -21.05
CA HIS A 112 1.06 -2.70 -20.29
C HIS A 112 1.91 -3.37 -19.18
N LEU A 113 1.78 -4.68 -18.96
CA LEU A 113 2.46 -5.35 -17.86
C LEU A 113 3.98 -5.33 -17.96
N ASP A 114 4.52 -5.19 -19.17
CA ASP A 114 5.96 -5.10 -19.41
C ASP A 114 6.51 -3.67 -19.33
N ASN A 115 5.63 -2.67 -19.21
CA ASN A 115 6.08 -1.29 -19.02
C ASN A 115 6.81 -1.19 -17.67
N ALA A 116 7.92 -0.44 -17.64
CA ALA A 116 8.86 -0.55 -16.53
C ALA A 116 9.15 0.78 -15.83
N TRP A 117 9.21 0.71 -14.52
CA TRP A 117 9.70 1.77 -13.66
C TRP A 117 11.21 1.65 -13.56
N ILE A 118 11.90 2.70 -13.98
CA ILE A 118 13.36 2.75 -14.04
C ILE A 118 13.88 3.47 -12.81
N THR A 119 14.79 2.81 -12.09
CA THR A 119 15.47 3.38 -10.92
C THR A 119 16.97 3.30 -11.10
N GLN A 120 17.73 3.92 -10.19
CA GLN A 120 19.19 3.83 -10.21
C GLN A 120 19.68 2.40 -10.00
N SER A 121 18.90 1.59 -9.28
CA SER A 121 19.27 0.19 -8.95
C SER A 121 18.76 -0.83 -9.96
N GLY A 122 18.02 -0.40 -11.00
CA GLY A 122 17.49 -1.30 -12.01
C GLY A 122 16.09 -0.93 -12.47
N SER A 123 15.40 -1.89 -13.08
CA SER A 123 14.03 -1.67 -13.53
C SER A 123 13.09 -2.73 -13.00
N HIS A 124 11.82 -2.32 -12.81
CA HIS A 124 10.76 -3.20 -12.33
C HIS A 124 9.54 -2.99 -13.22
N ASP A 125 9.04 -4.05 -13.84
CA ASP A 125 7.87 -3.92 -14.69
C ASP A 125 6.57 -3.84 -13.87
N LEU A 126 5.50 -3.41 -14.54
CA LEU A 126 4.21 -3.22 -13.88
C LEU A 126 3.68 -4.53 -13.27
N GLY A 127 3.85 -5.64 -13.98
CA GLY A 127 3.44 -6.95 -13.47
C GLY A 127 4.11 -7.30 -12.15
N PHE A 128 5.42 -7.06 -12.05
CA PHE A 128 6.17 -7.25 -10.81
C PHE A 128 5.67 -6.33 -9.71
N LEU A 129 5.48 -5.04 -10.02
CA LEU A 129 5.09 -4.05 -9.02
C LEU A 129 3.73 -4.37 -8.39
N VAL A 130 2.79 -4.83 -9.20
CA VAL A 130 1.46 -5.21 -8.73
C VAL A 130 1.54 -6.42 -7.79
N SER A 131 2.31 -7.45 -8.16
CA SER A 131 2.51 -8.64 -7.31
C SER A 131 3.24 -8.29 -6.02
N ASP A 132 4.29 -7.49 -6.11
CA ASP A 132 5.10 -7.08 -4.96
C ASP A 132 4.30 -6.23 -3.98
N TYR A 133 3.39 -5.40 -4.49
CA TYR A 133 2.51 -4.60 -3.65
C TYR A 133 1.69 -5.48 -2.70
N LEU A 134 1.10 -6.56 -3.20
CA LEU A 134 0.29 -7.47 -2.38
C LEU A 134 1.14 -8.18 -1.33
N VAL A 135 2.35 -8.64 -1.71
CA VAL A 135 3.27 -9.31 -0.78
C VAL A 135 3.66 -8.37 0.37
N HIS A 136 4.02 -7.14 0.05
CA HIS A 136 4.40 -6.11 1.02
C HIS A 136 3.24 -5.78 1.96
N LEU A 137 2.04 -5.64 1.41
CA LEU A 137 0.84 -5.34 2.19
C LEU A 137 0.56 -6.44 3.22
N LYS A 138 0.61 -7.70 2.80
CA LYS A 138 0.41 -8.84 3.70
C LYS A 138 1.43 -8.85 4.83
N HIS A 139 2.69 -8.59 4.52
CA HIS A 139 3.76 -8.56 5.51
C HIS A 139 3.50 -7.52 6.61
N HIS A 140 3.15 -6.30 6.23
CA HIS A 140 2.91 -5.23 7.20
C HIS A 140 1.59 -5.40 7.95
N VAL A 141 0.56 -5.96 7.33
CA VAL A 141 -0.69 -6.30 8.03
C VAL A 141 -0.39 -7.29 9.16
N GLU A 142 0.39 -8.32 8.89
CA GLU A 142 0.81 -9.28 9.91
C GLU A 142 1.59 -8.60 11.04
N GLN A 143 2.43 -7.63 10.70
CA GLN A 143 3.22 -6.87 11.67
C GLN A 143 2.32 -6.08 12.63
N ILE A 144 1.19 -5.55 12.16
CA ILE A 144 0.24 -4.82 13.01
C ILE A 144 -0.37 -5.76 14.06
N PHE A 145 -0.67 -6.99 13.68
CA PHE A 145 -1.28 -7.97 14.60
C PHE A 145 -0.26 -8.70 15.48
N GLY A 146 0.95 -8.82 15.00
CA GLY A 146 2.00 -9.56 15.67
C GLY A 146 2.95 -8.74 16.46
#